data_cc9e705292d8203f48af654181a41d62
#
_entry.id   cc9e705292d8203f48af654181a41d62
#
_cell.length_a   1.000
_cell.length_b   1.000
_cell.length_c   1.000
_cell.angle_alpha   90.00
_cell.angle_beta   90.00
_cell.angle_gamma   90.00
#
_symmetry.space_group_name_H-M   'P 1'
#
loop_
_entity.id
_entity.type
_entity.pdbx_description
1 polymer ?
#
loop_
_entity_poly.entity_id
_entity_poly.type
_entity_poly.pdbx_seq_one_letter_code
_entity_poly.pdbx_strand_id
1 'polypeptide(L)'
;YAQLGVFLSAHCHILLALWDGRESTEIGGTAQVVRFHQDDVMPGFAPRSAASRLTLADDESDLVYHVVCSRDRPGHAPAPGLEPLDCAWYTRDDVEPRTRELPARYRQIFDRTAEFNADVQRHVEAIAREGYPLLPREPATGLPPGLRDIDELYTASDWLAVHFQKRTLWTLRAVHGLILLIGVVYVTYTDLSADRLLLFALVALMVAAVLI
;
A
#
# COMPACT_ATOMS: atom_id res chain seq x y z
N TYR A 1 -26.00 -17.36 2.13
CA TYR A 1 -24.54 -17.48 1.83
C TYR A 1 -24.09 -16.36 0.87
N ALA A 2 -24.83 -16.03 -0.21
CA ALA A 2 -24.44 -14.99 -1.16
C ALA A 2 -24.27 -13.61 -0.50
N GLN A 3 -25.17 -13.19 0.39
CA GLN A 3 -25.05 -11.94 1.15
C GLN A 3 -23.79 -11.90 2.03
N LEU A 4 -23.43 -13.04 2.64
CA LEU A 4 -22.20 -13.15 3.41
C LEU A 4 -20.97 -13.01 2.50
N GLY A 5 -20.98 -13.64 1.33
CA GLY A 5 -19.91 -13.50 0.34
C GLY A 5 -19.71 -12.06 -0.12
N VAL A 6 -20.81 -11.35 -0.43
CA VAL A 6 -20.79 -9.91 -0.77
C VAL A 6 -20.24 -9.07 0.38
N PHE A 7 -20.69 -9.35 1.61
CA PHE A 7 -20.18 -8.66 2.79
C PHE A 7 -18.69 -8.87 3.01
N LEU A 8 -18.21 -10.12 2.92
CA LEU A 8 -16.78 -10.43 3.07
C LEU A 8 -15.94 -9.72 2.00
N SER A 9 -16.35 -9.81 0.73
CA SER A 9 -15.64 -9.13 -0.36
C SER A 9 -15.58 -7.61 -0.21
N ALA A 10 -16.64 -7.01 0.34
CA ALA A 10 -16.66 -5.56 0.57
C ALA A 10 -15.82 -5.09 1.77
N HIS A 11 -15.34 -6.01 2.62
CA HIS A 11 -14.66 -5.69 3.87
C HIS A 11 -13.28 -6.36 4.00
N CYS A 12 -12.78 -7.03 2.97
CA CYS A 12 -11.45 -7.60 2.97
C CYS A 12 -10.63 -7.11 1.77
N HIS A 13 -9.34 -6.90 1.98
CA HIS A 13 -8.39 -6.58 0.92
C HIS A 13 -7.78 -7.84 0.28
N ILE A 14 -7.82 -8.95 0.98
CA ILE A 14 -7.35 -10.26 0.51
C ILE A 14 -8.41 -11.27 0.85
N LEU A 15 -8.93 -11.93 -0.16
CA LEU A 15 -9.86 -13.04 0.01
C LEU A 15 -9.08 -14.36 0.07
N LEU A 16 -9.07 -15.04 1.23
CA LEU A 16 -8.57 -16.41 1.33
C LEU A 16 -9.65 -17.39 0.85
N ALA A 17 -9.44 -18.00 -0.30
CA ALA A 17 -10.38 -18.92 -0.92
C ALA A 17 -9.91 -20.38 -0.83
N LEU A 18 -10.63 -21.21 -0.07
CA LEU A 18 -10.53 -22.66 -0.10
C LEU A 18 -11.47 -23.17 -1.18
N TRP A 19 -10.93 -23.53 -2.35
CA TRP A 19 -11.74 -23.76 -3.53
C TRP A 19 -11.09 -24.84 -4.43
N ASP A 20 -11.92 -25.64 -5.10
CA ASP A 20 -11.47 -26.68 -6.04
C ASP A 20 -11.08 -26.11 -7.43
N GLY A 21 -11.20 -24.79 -7.63
CA GLY A 21 -10.87 -24.13 -8.89
C GLY A 21 -11.94 -24.30 -9.98
N ARG A 22 -13.08 -24.93 -9.68
CA ARG A 22 -14.15 -25.14 -10.68
C ARG A 22 -15.17 -24.02 -10.61
N GLU A 23 -15.60 -23.58 -11.78
CA GLU A 23 -16.76 -22.68 -11.86
C GLU A 23 -18.03 -23.39 -11.36
N SER A 24 -18.87 -22.64 -10.69
CA SER A 24 -20.15 -23.13 -10.20
C SER A 24 -21.25 -22.10 -10.50
N THR A 25 -22.41 -22.62 -10.86
CA THR A 25 -23.64 -21.83 -11.02
C THR A 25 -24.43 -21.71 -9.72
N GLU A 26 -24.00 -22.36 -8.64
CA GLU A 26 -24.68 -22.33 -7.34
C GLU A 26 -24.52 -20.96 -6.68
N ILE A 27 -25.64 -20.32 -6.37
CA ILE A 27 -25.69 -19.00 -5.77
C ILE A 27 -25.07 -19.03 -4.37
N GLY A 28 -24.01 -18.22 -4.17
CA GLY A 28 -23.30 -18.09 -2.89
C GLY A 28 -22.26 -19.17 -2.62
N GLY A 29 -21.90 -19.98 -3.63
CA GLY A 29 -20.76 -20.88 -3.57
C GLY A 29 -19.41 -20.13 -3.65
N THR A 30 -18.31 -20.79 -3.23
CA THR A 30 -16.98 -20.16 -3.20
C THR A 30 -16.56 -19.60 -4.56
N ALA A 31 -16.83 -20.31 -5.66
CA ALA A 31 -16.55 -19.83 -7.02
C ALA A 31 -17.21 -18.48 -7.32
N GLN A 32 -18.47 -18.30 -6.89
CA GLN A 32 -19.18 -17.05 -7.10
C GLN A 32 -18.68 -15.93 -6.19
N VAL A 33 -18.30 -16.24 -4.95
CA VAL A 33 -17.71 -15.26 -4.04
C VAL A 33 -16.36 -14.75 -4.58
N VAL A 34 -15.53 -15.65 -5.08
CA VAL A 34 -14.26 -15.31 -5.76
C VAL A 34 -14.53 -14.41 -6.96
N ARG A 35 -15.45 -14.80 -7.83
CA ARG A 35 -15.85 -14.00 -9.00
C ARG A 35 -16.38 -12.63 -8.60
N PHE A 36 -17.22 -12.56 -7.56
CA PHE A 36 -17.73 -11.29 -7.06
C PHE A 36 -16.61 -10.41 -6.50
N HIS A 37 -15.65 -10.99 -5.80
CA HIS A 37 -14.50 -10.27 -5.27
C HIS A 37 -13.65 -9.65 -6.38
N GLN A 38 -13.53 -10.34 -7.53
CA GLN A 38 -12.77 -9.87 -8.67
C GLN A 38 -13.56 -8.94 -9.61
N ASP A 39 -14.82 -9.26 -9.90
CA ASP A 39 -15.60 -8.63 -10.98
C ASP A 39 -16.76 -7.78 -10.47
N ASP A 40 -17.03 -7.75 -9.16
CA ASP A 40 -18.23 -7.14 -8.56
C ASP A 40 -19.56 -7.67 -9.13
N VAL A 41 -19.54 -8.84 -9.75
CA VAL A 41 -20.72 -9.45 -10.39
C VAL A 41 -21.17 -10.67 -9.61
N MET A 42 -22.37 -10.58 -9.01
CA MET A 42 -23.05 -11.72 -8.39
C MET A 42 -24.47 -11.84 -8.94
N PRO A 43 -24.85 -13.02 -9.47
CA PRO A 43 -26.21 -13.24 -9.95
C PRO A 43 -27.26 -12.97 -8.87
N GLY A 44 -28.29 -12.20 -9.21
CA GLY A 44 -29.36 -11.82 -8.27
C GLY A 44 -29.04 -10.62 -7.37
N PHE A 45 -27.87 -10.04 -7.48
CA PHE A 45 -27.52 -8.77 -6.83
C PHE A 45 -27.33 -7.69 -7.90
N ALA A 46 -28.01 -6.57 -7.73
CA ALA A 46 -27.77 -5.42 -8.60
C ALA A 46 -26.33 -4.93 -8.39
N PRO A 47 -25.59 -4.57 -9.46
CA PRO A 47 -24.31 -3.91 -9.32
C PRO A 47 -24.52 -2.67 -8.47
N ARG A 48 -23.65 -2.45 -7.46
CA ARG A 48 -23.65 -1.21 -6.69
C ARG A 48 -23.57 -0.05 -7.67
N SER A 49 -24.46 0.91 -7.51
CA SER A 49 -24.43 2.15 -8.28
C SER A 49 -23.04 2.78 -8.15
N ALA A 50 -22.40 3.09 -9.28
CA ALA A 50 -21.11 3.76 -9.33
C ALA A 50 -21.02 5.04 -8.48
N ALA A 51 -22.16 5.63 -8.14
CA ALA A 51 -22.26 6.82 -7.28
C ALA A 51 -22.01 6.56 -5.78
N SER A 52 -22.00 5.30 -5.32
CA SER A 52 -21.72 4.95 -3.91
C SER A 52 -20.31 4.43 -3.69
N ARG A 53 -19.51 4.33 -4.73
CA ARG A 53 -18.12 3.93 -4.64
C ARG A 53 -17.26 5.13 -4.24
N LEU A 54 -16.64 5.04 -3.08
CA LEU A 54 -15.51 5.88 -2.76
C LEU A 54 -14.38 5.44 -3.70
N THR A 55 -14.22 6.15 -4.81
CA THR A 55 -13.22 5.90 -5.85
C THR A 55 -11.77 5.78 -5.36
N LEU A 56 -11.51 6.18 -4.12
CA LEU A 56 -10.19 6.07 -3.47
C LEU A 56 -9.87 4.65 -2.95
N ALA A 57 -10.85 3.73 -2.92
CA ALA A 57 -10.66 2.40 -2.35
C ALA A 57 -10.98 1.27 -3.36
N ASP A 58 -11.22 1.57 -4.63
CA ASP A 58 -12.05 0.72 -5.46
C ASP A 58 -11.33 -0.35 -6.29
N ASP A 59 -10.04 -0.21 -6.54
CA ASP A 59 -9.35 -1.13 -7.45
C ASP A 59 -8.26 -2.00 -6.78
N GLU A 60 -8.14 -1.95 -5.47
CA GLU A 60 -7.04 -2.61 -4.78
C GLU A 60 -7.44 -3.89 -4.03
N SER A 61 -8.72 -4.27 -4.09
CA SER A 61 -9.28 -5.35 -3.27
C SER A 61 -9.63 -6.63 -4.04
N ASP A 62 -9.10 -6.83 -5.24
CA ASP A 62 -9.37 -7.99 -6.08
C ASP A 62 -8.40 -9.17 -5.85
N LEU A 63 -7.53 -9.08 -4.85
CA LEU A 63 -6.50 -10.07 -4.56
C LEU A 63 -7.10 -11.28 -3.82
N VAL A 64 -6.96 -12.45 -4.43
CA VAL A 64 -7.38 -13.73 -3.85
C VAL A 64 -6.16 -14.59 -3.57
N TYR A 65 -6.08 -15.14 -2.36
CA TYR A 65 -5.15 -16.22 -2.06
C TYR A 65 -5.90 -17.54 -2.15
N HIS A 66 -5.65 -18.27 -3.24
CA HIS A 66 -6.34 -19.50 -3.55
C HIS A 66 -5.56 -20.71 -2.98
N VAL A 67 -6.21 -21.45 -2.11
CA VAL A 67 -5.74 -22.76 -1.64
C VAL A 67 -6.64 -23.83 -2.28
N VAL A 68 -6.06 -24.67 -3.12
CA VAL A 68 -6.81 -25.73 -3.81
C VAL A 68 -7.28 -26.77 -2.80
N CYS A 69 -8.56 -27.03 -2.76
CA CYS A 69 -9.13 -28.10 -1.94
C CYS A 69 -9.89 -29.09 -2.80
N SER A 70 -9.97 -30.33 -2.34
CA SER A 70 -10.86 -31.35 -2.85
C SER A 70 -11.88 -31.73 -1.77
N ARG A 71 -13.08 -32.07 -2.19
CA ARG A 71 -14.05 -32.69 -1.27
C ARG A 71 -14.02 -34.18 -1.48
N ASP A 72 -14.13 -34.93 -0.41
CA ASP A 72 -14.21 -36.41 -0.45
C ASP A 72 -15.61 -36.86 -0.93
N ARG A 73 -15.92 -36.48 -2.19
CA ARG A 73 -17.17 -36.84 -2.87
C ARG A 73 -16.88 -37.05 -4.35
N PRO A 74 -17.56 -38.01 -5.01
CA PRO A 74 -17.46 -38.21 -6.45
C PRO A 74 -17.77 -36.92 -7.24
N GLY A 75 -16.93 -36.52 -8.17
CA GLY A 75 -17.10 -35.32 -8.98
C GLY A 75 -16.55 -34.03 -8.38
N HIS A 76 -16.00 -34.03 -7.16
CA HIS A 76 -15.44 -32.87 -6.50
C HIS A 76 -13.90 -32.84 -6.47
N ALA A 77 -13.26 -33.50 -7.43
CA ALA A 77 -11.83 -33.34 -7.67
C ALA A 77 -11.51 -31.91 -8.11
N PRO A 78 -10.31 -31.39 -7.84
CA PRO A 78 -9.91 -30.06 -8.31
C PRO A 78 -10.04 -29.91 -9.83
N ALA A 79 -10.08 -28.68 -10.30
CA ALA A 79 -10.07 -28.39 -11.73
C ALA A 79 -8.81 -28.96 -12.39
N PRO A 80 -8.85 -29.31 -13.70
CA PRO A 80 -7.70 -29.85 -14.40
C PRO A 80 -6.45 -28.98 -14.25
N GLY A 81 -5.32 -29.61 -13.90
CA GLY A 81 -4.05 -28.91 -13.67
C GLY A 81 -3.86 -28.33 -12.28
N LEU A 82 -4.81 -28.54 -11.36
CA LEU A 82 -4.69 -28.16 -9.96
C LEU A 82 -4.54 -29.39 -9.06
N GLU A 83 -3.61 -29.32 -8.11
CA GLU A 83 -3.43 -30.36 -7.10
C GLU A 83 -3.93 -29.88 -5.74
N PRO A 84 -4.52 -30.76 -4.90
CA PRO A 84 -4.93 -30.40 -3.56
C PRO A 84 -3.77 -29.82 -2.76
N LEU A 85 -4.03 -28.73 -2.01
CA LEU A 85 -3.07 -27.95 -1.22
C LEU A 85 -2.11 -27.09 -2.04
N ASP A 86 -2.22 -27.05 -3.35
CA ASP A 86 -1.56 -26.02 -4.13
C ASP A 86 -2.06 -24.63 -3.72
N CYS A 87 -1.12 -23.72 -3.52
CA CYS A 87 -1.43 -22.33 -3.17
C CYS A 87 -0.96 -21.38 -4.26
N ALA A 88 -1.79 -20.42 -4.60
CA ALA A 88 -1.43 -19.37 -5.54
C ALA A 88 -2.22 -18.08 -5.31
N TRP A 89 -1.62 -16.96 -5.68
CA TRP A 89 -2.31 -15.69 -5.80
C TRP A 89 -3.12 -15.66 -7.08
N TYR A 90 -4.28 -15.06 -7.01
CA TYR A 90 -5.20 -14.94 -8.13
C TYR A 90 -5.70 -13.51 -8.23
N THR A 91 -5.52 -12.87 -9.40
CA THR A 91 -5.92 -11.50 -9.69
C THR A 91 -6.66 -11.44 -11.03
N ARG A 92 -7.42 -10.38 -11.21
CA ARG A 92 -8.18 -10.15 -12.44
C ARG A 92 -7.30 -9.70 -13.61
N ASP A 93 -6.32 -8.84 -13.33
CA ASP A 93 -5.64 -8.00 -14.33
C ASP A 93 -4.37 -8.62 -14.92
N ASP A 94 -3.92 -9.76 -14.43
CA ASP A 94 -2.69 -10.36 -14.90
C ASP A 94 -2.90 -11.25 -16.13
N VAL A 95 -1.93 -11.21 -17.04
CA VAL A 95 -1.86 -12.12 -18.21
C VAL A 95 -1.84 -13.58 -17.76
N GLU A 96 -1.26 -13.83 -16.59
CA GLU A 96 -1.37 -15.09 -15.86
C GLU A 96 -2.15 -14.84 -14.56
N PRO A 97 -3.46 -15.09 -14.55
CA PRO A 97 -4.31 -14.74 -13.39
C PRO A 97 -3.93 -15.53 -12.12
N ARG A 98 -3.12 -16.56 -12.23
CA ARG A 98 -2.71 -17.41 -11.12
C ARG A 98 -1.19 -17.52 -11.02
N THR A 99 -0.59 -16.94 -9.98
CA THR A 99 0.86 -16.94 -9.74
C THR A 99 1.21 -17.48 -8.36
N ARG A 100 2.37 -18.15 -8.22
CA ARG A 100 2.87 -18.57 -6.89
C ARG A 100 3.44 -17.41 -6.11
N GLU A 101 3.97 -16.41 -6.80
CA GLU A 101 4.51 -15.21 -6.18
C GLU A 101 3.45 -14.13 -6.09
N LEU A 102 3.55 -13.31 -5.05
CA LEU A 102 2.70 -12.14 -4.89
C LEU A 102 2.93 -11.18 -6.07
N PRO A 103 1.87 -10.76 -6.81
CA PRO A 103 2.02 -9.83 -7.91
C PRO A 103 2.73 -8.55 -7.50
N ALA A 104 3.58 -8.01 -8.39
CA ALA A 104 4.46 -6.89 -8.09
C ALA A 104 3.72 -5.64 -7.58
N ARG A 105 2.53 -5.37 -8.13
CA ARG A 105 1.65 -4.27 -7.68
C ARG A 105 1.32 -4.39 -6.19
N TYR A 106 0.84 -5.57 -5.75
CA TYR A 106 0.47 -5.81 -4.35
C TYR A 106 1.68 -5.88 -3.44
N ARG A 107 2.80 -6.42 -3.91
CA ARG A 107 4.06 -6.42 -3.16
C ARG A 107 4.45 -4.99 -2.79
N GLN A 108 4.40 -4.07 -3.74
CA GLN A 108 4.71 -2.66 -3.49
C GLN A 108 3.77 -2.04 -2.44
N ILE A 109 2.46 -2.33 -2.52
CA ILE A 109 1.48 -1.83 -1.54
C ILE A 109 1.80 -2.36 -0.15
N PHE A 110 2.06 -3.67 -0.02
CA PHE A 110 2.36 -4.29 1.27
C PHE A 110 3.69 -3.80 1.86
N ASP A 111 4.72 -3.64 1.03
CA ASP A 111 6.01 -3.10 1.46
C ASP A 111 5.84 -1.67 1.98
N ARG A 112 5.09 -0.82 1.27
CA ARG A 112 4.78 0.55 1.70
C ARG A 112 3.96 0.59 2.99
N THR A 113 3.00 -0.30 3.13
CA THR A 113 2.21 -0.42 4.37
C THR A 113 3.08 -0.88 5.53
N ALA A 114 3.98 -1.83 5.29
CA ALA A 114 4.92 -2.29 6.30
C ALA A 114 5.91 -1.18 6.72
N GLU A 115 6.45 -0.42 5.76
CA GLU A 115 7.30 0.75 6.01
C GLU A 115 6.54 1.80 6.86
N PHE A 116 5.31 2.14 6.47
CA PHE A 116 4.46 3.07 7.22
C PHE A 116 4.26 2.60 8.67
N ASN A 117 3.87 1.34 8.86
CA ASN A 117 3.67 0.78 10.19
C ASN A 117 4.96 0.80 11.03
N ALA A 118 6.11 0.50 10.42
CA ALA A 118 7.40 0.57 11.09
C ALA A 118 7.75 2.00 11.51
N ASP A 119 7.46 2.99 10.67
CA ASP A 119 7.69 4.40 10.98
C ASP A 119 6.75 4.91 12.08
N VAL A 120 5.46 4.53 12.06
CA VAL A 120 4.52 4.82 13.15
C VAL A 120 5.04 4.27 14.47
N GLN A 121 5.48 3.02 14.50
CA GLN A 121 6.03 2.40 15.71
C GLN A 121 7.29 3.10 16.20
N ARG A 122 8.17 3.49 15.29
CA ARG A 122 9.43 4.21 15.62
C ARG A 122 9.16 5.58 16.23
N HIS A 123 8.09 6.23 15.83
CA HIS A 123 7.76 7.60 16.21
C HIS A 123 6.54 7.71 17.12
N VAL A 124 6.05 6.61 17.67
CA VAL A 124 4.79 6.55 18.43
C VAL A 124 4.70 7.59 19.55
N GLU A 125 5.78 7.80 20.32
CA GLU A 125 5.82 8.79 21.41
C GLU A 125 5.76 10.23 20.88
N ALA A 126 6.43 10.52 19.77
CA ALA A 126 6.41 11.83 19.15
C ALA A 126 5.04 12.14 18.54
N ILE A 127 4.44 11.17 17.88
CA ILE A 127 3.08 11.25 17.32
C ILE A 127 2.07 11.53 18.45
N ALA A 128 2.16 10.82 19.57
CA ALA A 128 1.25 11.02 20.71
C ALA A 128 1.39 12.42 21.34
N ARG A 129 2.60 12.98 21.35
CA ARG A 129 2.89 14.29 21.95
C ARG A 129 2.58 15.45 21.02
N GLU A 130 2.91 15.34 19.74
CA GLU A 130 2.95 16.42 18.77
C GLU A 130 1.89 16.30 17.68
N GLY A 131 1.20 15.15 17.58
CA GLY A 131 0.18 14.92 16.57
C GLY A 131 -1.06 15.79 16.76
N TYR A 132 -1.72 16.13 15.66
CA TYR A 132 -2.96 16.90 15.63
C TYR A 132 -4.14 15.97 15.30
N PRO A 133 -4.87 15.46 16.33
CA PRO A 133 -6.04 14.64 16.09
C PRO A 133 -7.17 15.47 15.47
N LEU A 134 -7.98 14.84 14.61
CA LEU A 134 -9.20 15.45 14.06
C LEU A 134 -10.30 15.55 15.11
N LEU A 135 -10.30 14.59 16.05
CA LEU A 135 -11.31 14.55 17.10
C LEU A 135 -10.79 15.27 18.36
N PRO A 136 -11.66 15.98 19.08
CA PRO A 136 -11.29 16.58 20.37
C PRO A 136 -10.78 15.50 21.34
N ARG A 137 -9.71 15.79 22.07
CA ARG A 137 -9.14 14.87 23.08
C ARG A 137 -10.05 14.62 24.30
N GLU A 138 -11.13 15.41 24.45
CA GLU A 138 -12.13 15.13 25.45
C GLU A 138 -12.90 13.85 25.14
N PRO A 139 -13.25 13.04 26.17
CA PRO A 139 -13.96 11.80 25.96
C PRO A 139 -15.33 12.09 25.36
N ALA A 140 -15.43 12.15 24.05
CA ALA A 140 -16.69 12.18 23.35
C ALA A 140 -17.37 10.82 23.60
N THR A 141 -18.16 10.78 24.69
CA THR A 141 -19.02 9.66 25.04
C THR A 141 -19.99 9.43 23.90
N GLY A 142 -19.80 8.33 23.16
CA GLY A 142 -20.73 7.93 22.09
C GLY A 142 -20.15 7.90 20.68
N LEU A 143 -18.86 8.18 20.47
CA LEU A 143 -18.26 8.01 19.15
C LEU A 143 -18.10 6.52 18.80
N PRO A 144 -18.49 6.10 17.58
CA PRO A 144 -18.21 4.75 17.11
C PRO A 144 -16.72 4.42 17.20
N PRO A 145 -16.34 3.19 17.56
CA PRO A 145 -14.93 2.77 17.65
C PRO A 145 -14.12 3.05 16.39
N GLY A 146 -14.68 2.80 15.22
CA GLY A 146 -14.02 3.04 13.94
C GLY A 146 -13.65 4.50 13.65
N LEU A 147 -14.30 5.48 14.29
CA LEU A 147 -13.89 6.89 14.16
C LEU A 147 -12.59 7.17 14.92
N ARG A 148 -12.34 6.47 16.00
CA ARG A 148 -11.07 6.58 16.73
C ARG A 148 -9.92 6.00 15.92
N ASP A 149 -10.14 4.84 15.31
CA ASP A 149 -9.13 4.19 14.46
C ASP A 149 -8.76 5.10 13.27
N ILE A 150 -9.75 5.75 12.67
CA ILE A 150 -9.53 6.74 11.60
C ILE A 150 -8.75 7.96 12.11
N ASP A 151 -9.09 8.47 13.29
CA ASP A 151 -8.41 9.62 13.90
C ASP A 151 -6.95 9.30 14.23
N GLU A 152 -6.67 8.12 14.78
CA GLU A 152 -5.32 7.65 15.06
C GLU A 152 -4.50 7.49 13.78
N LEU A 153 -5.09 6.87 12.74
CA LEU A 153 -4.44 6.71 11.44
C LEU A 153 -4.16 8.05 10.78
N TYR A 154 -5.12 8.97 10.82
CA TYR A 154 -4.95 10.33 10.30
C TYR A 154 -3.83 11.06 11.03
N THR A 155 -3.86 11.05 12.37
CA THR A 155 -2.86 11.73 13.21
C THR A 155 -1.45 11.22 12.94
N ALA A 156 -1.29 9.89 12.80
CA ALA A 156 -0.02 9.28 12.47
C ALA A 156 0.45 9.68 11.06
N SER A 157 -0.46 9.63 10.08
CA SER A 157 -0.16 9.96 8.68
C SER A 157 0.24 11.42 8.51
N ASP A 158 -0.50 12.35 9.13
CA ASP A 158 -0.23 13.79 9.09
C ASP A 158 1.12 14.12 9.74
N TRP A 159 1.38 13.59 10.93
CA TRP A 159 2.64 13.80 11.62
C TRP A 159 3.83 13.28 10.81
N LEU A 160 3.76 12.07 10.28
CA LEU A 160 4.81 11.48 9.45
C LEU A 160 5.02 12.29 8.17
N ALA A 161 3.94 12.73 7.51
CA ALA A 161 4.04 13.56 6.32
C ALA A 161 4.79 14.87 6.59
N VAL A 162 4.45 15.58 7.68
CA VAL A 162 5.13 16.81 8.08
C VAL A 162 6.60 16.54 8.49
N HIS A 163 6.85 15.45 9.20
CA HIS A 163 8.20 15.05 9.61
C HIS A 163 9.12 14.82 8.40
N PHE A 164 8.69 13.98 7.46
CA PHE A 164 9.46 13.70 6.26
C PHE A 164 9.55 14.88 5.30
N GLN A 165 8.50 15.70 5.20
CA GLN A 165 8.52 16.94 4.44
C GLN A 165 9.62 17.90 4.94
N LYS A 166 9.71 18.10 6.26
CA LYS A 166 10.78 18.92 6.86
C LYS A 166 12.15 18.38 6.51
N ARG A 167 12.36 17.08 6.62
CA ARG A 167 13.63 16.43 6.28
C ARG A 167 13.97 16.62 4.80
N THR A 168 13.03 16.41 3.89
CA THR A 168 13.22 16.62 2.44
C THR A 168 13.56 18.08 2.13
N LEU A 169 12.86 19.04 2.75
CA LEU A 169 13.13 20.45 2.55
C LEU A 169 14.53 20.86 3.07
N TRP A 170 14.99 20.29 4.18
CA TRP A 170 16.34 20.51 4.67
C TRP A 170 17.39 19.95 3.71
N THR A 171 17.20 18.73 3.20
CA THR A 171 18.09 18.13 2.19
C THR A 171 18.14 18.99 0.92
N LEU A 172 16.99 19.43 0.41
CA LEU A 172 16.93 20.31 -0.76
C LEU A 172 17.67 21.63 -0.52
N ARG A 173 17.48 22.26 0.64
CA ARG A 173 18.19 23.50 0.99
C ARG A 173 19.70 23.28 1.08
N ALA A 174 20.13 22.17 1.66
CA ALA A 174 21.55 21.83 1.75
C ALA A 174 22.16 21.63 0.35
N VAL A 175 21.47 20.90 -0.54
CA VAL A 175 21.92 20.71 -1.93
C VAL A 175 22.00 22.03 -2.67
N HIS A 176 20.99 22.89 -2.59
CA HIS A 176 21.02 24.21 -3.25
C HIS A 176 22.13 25.09 -2.69
N GLY A 177 22.31 25.11 -1.37
CA GLY A 177 23.41 25.87 -0.72
C GLY A 177 24.77 25.37 -1.20
N LEU A 178 24.92 24.06 -1.35
CA LEU A 178 26.16 23.46 -1.84
C LEU A 178 26.45 23.82 -3.32
N ILE A 179 25.42 23.79 -4.17
CA ILE A 179 25.55 24.20 -5.57
C ILE A 179 25.97 25.69 -5.68
N LEU A 180 25.36 26.56 -4.88
CA LEU A 180 25.76 27.97 -4.85
C LEU A 180 27.22 28.15 -4.38
N LEU A 181 27.62 27.41 -3.35
CA LEU A 181 28.99 27.46 -2.84
C LEU A 181 30.00 26.95 -3.88
N ILE A 182 29.70 25.87 -4.57
CA ILE A 182 30.51 25.37 -5.69
C ILE A 182 30.66 26.45 -6.76
N GLY A 183 29.58 27.14 -7.14
CA GLY A 183 29.59 28.22 -8.11
C GLY A 183 30.48 29.39 -7.68
N VAL A 184 30.38 29.81 -6.41
CA VAL A 184 31.24 30.88 -5.86
C VAL A 184 32.71 30.48 -5.87
N VAL A 185 33.06 29.28 -5.39
CA VAL A 185 34.43 28.77 -5.37
C VAL A 185 34.98 28.66 -6.79
N TYR A 186 34.18 28.18 -7.74
CA TYR A 186 34.55 28.09 -9.14
C TYR A 186 34.88 29.47 -9.74
N VAL A 187 34.00 30.46 -9.59
CA VAL A 187 34.23 31.84 -10.09
C VAL A 187 35.46 32.47 -9.41
N THR A 188 35.62 32.25 -8.09
CA THR A 188 36.81 32.76 -7.37
C THR A 188 38.08 32.13 -7.92
N TYR A 189 38.07 30.85 -8.22
CA TYR A 189 39.22 30.14 -8.80
C TYR A 189 39.55 30.62 -10.19
N THR A 190 38.56 30.88 -11.07
CA THR A 190 38.76 31.29 -12.45
C THR A 190 39.14 32.75 -12.60
N ASP A 191 38.55 33.65 -11.83
CA ASP A 191 38.61 35.09 -12.08
C ASP A 191 39.51 35.85 -11.09
N LEU A 192 39.68 35.34 -9.85
CA LEU A 192 40.49 36.05 -8.85
C LEU A 192 41.82 35.40 -8.52
N SER A 193 41.89 34.07 -8.37
CA SER A 193 43.08 33.39 -7.94
C SER A 193 43.07 31.91 -8.27
N ALA A 194 43.98 31.45 -9.10
CA ALA A 194 44.15 30.03 -9.43
C ALA A 194 44.93 29.28 -8.32
N ASP A 195 44.47 29.42 -7.06
CA ASP A 195 45.09 28.75 -5.93
C ASP A 195 44.71 27.27 -5.86
N ARG A 196 45.67 26.40 -5.57
CA ARG A 196 45.48 24.96 -5.40
C ARG A 196 44.50 24.64 -4.28
N LEU A 197 44.42 25.47 -3.23
CA LEU A 197 43.45 25.30 -2.14
C LEU A 197 42.00 25.43 -2.62
N LEU A 198 41.72 26.35 -3.53
CA LEU A 198 40.39 26.51 -4.13
C LEU A 198 40.02 25.32 -4.98
N LEU A 199 40.99 24.74 -5.71
CA LEU A 199 40.74 23.51 -6.48
C LEU A 199 40.40 22.32 -5.56
N PHE A 200 41.14 22.14 -4.47
CA PHE A 200 40.82 21.10 -3.49
C PHE A 200 39.45 21.33 -2.83
N ALA A 201 39.12 22.56 -2.50
CA ALA A 201 37.82 22.92 -1.96
C ALA A 201 36.70 22.59 -2.96
N LEU A 202 36.87 22.89 -4.25
CA LEU A 202 35.91 22.58 -5.30
C LEU A 202 35.67 21.06 -5.41
N VAL A 203 36.74 20.27 -5.46
CA VAL A 203 36.62 18.81 -5.52
C VAL A 203 35.95 18.26 -4.27
N ALA A 204 36.31 18.74 -3.08
CA ALA A 204 35.67 18.32 -1.83
C ALA A 204 34.17 18.63 -1.78
N LEU A 205 33.77 19.81 -2.25
CA LEU A 205 32.35 20.19 -2.33
C LEU A 205 31.58 19.34 -3.35
N MET A 206 32.19 19.00 -4.52
CA MET A 206 31.57 18.12 -5.50
C MET A 206 31.36 16.70 -4.93
N VAL A 207 32.36 16.17 -4.19
CA VAL A 207 32.20 14.88 -3.51
C VAL A 207 31.12 14.95 -2.44
N ALA A 208 31.07 16.02 -1.64
CA ALA A 208 30.03 16.20 -0.65
C ALA A 208 28.61 16.26 -1.28
N ALA A 209 28.49 16.86 -2.48
CA ALA A 209 27.22 16.93 -3.20
C ALA A 209 26.70 15.56 -3.68
N VAL A 210 27.60 14.61 -3.89
CA VAL A 210 27.23 13.22 -4.28
C VAL A 210 26.85 12.37 -3.08
N LEU A 211 27.30 12.75 -1.86
CA LEU A 211 27.07 11.98 -0.63
C LEU A 211 25.80 12.39 0.15
N ILE A 212 25.15 13.49 -0.25
CA ILE A 212 23.87 13.97 0.32
C ILE A 212 22.68 13.35 -0.38
#